data_a1c9d654d0cd66b2e81ab721e0e392eb
#
_entry.id   a1c9d654d0cd66b2e81ab721e0e392eb
#
_cell.length_a   1.000
_cell.length_b   1.000
_cell.length_c   1.000
_cell.angle_alpha   90.00
_cell.angle_beta   90.00
_cell.angle_gamma   90.00
#
_symmetry.space_group_name_H-M   'P 1'
#
loop_
_entity.id
_entity.type
_entity.pdbx_description
1 polymer ?
#
loop_
_entity_poly.entity_id
_entity_poly.type
_entity_poly.pdbx_seq_one_letter_code
_entity_poly.pdbx_strand_id
1 'polypeptide(L)'
;MRGHRLPVKARRGGAALRGDATPARFSFALHAKALHLNGMTSPATIAVDALVKDYGPVRAVDGISFAVAPGSTTALLGGNGAGKSTTIGMIMGLVKPTSGTVTVLGTDMARRRHDVLHRMNFESPYVDMPHRLTVRQNLTVFGMLYGVADIRGRIVALAAALELTDLLDRPSGKLSAVQKTRVALAKALINEPEVMLLDEPTASLDPDTADWIRSHLERYRAARGATILLASHNMGEVERLCDRVIMLKQGRIEDDAAPGELVRRYGRSNLEEVFLDVARGRKEAAA
;
A
#
# COMPACT_ATOMS: atom_id res chain seq x y z
N MET A 1 2.77 72.55 22.13
CA MET A 1 2.01 72.61 23.44
C MET A 1 1.87 71.23 23.98
N ARG A 2 2.52 70.96 25.10
CA ARG A 2 2.20 70.05 26.22
C ARG A 2 1.54 68.67 25.80
N GLY A 3 2.11 67.47 25.87
CA GLY A 3 2.89 66.93 27.01
C GLY A 3 1.97 66.32 28.07
N HIS A 4 1.66 65.01 27.96
CA HIS A 4 1.31 64.21 29.13
C HIS A 4 1.87 62.76 28.96
N ARG A 5 2.95 62.53 29.73
CA ARG A 5 3.45 61.18 30.07
C ARG A 5 2.63 60.73 31.29
N LEU A 6 2.22 59.45 31.31
CA LEU A 6 1.77 58.76 32.50
C LEU A 6 2.65 57.53 32.76
N PRO A 7 2.86 57.17 34.03
CA PRO A 7 4.03 56.35 34.42
C PRO A 7 3.76 54.88 34.45
N VAL A 8 4.86 54.14 34.18
CA VAL A 8 5.01 52.70 34.35
C VAL A 8 4.94 52.34 35.84
N LYS A 9 4.03 51.43 36.21
CA LYS A 9 4.05 50.71 37.49
C LYS A 9 4.56 49.28 37.24
N ALA A 10 5.79 49.04 37.67
CA ALA A 10 6.34 47.71 37.86
C ALA A 10 5.60 46.98 39.00
N ARG A 11 5.13 45.78 38.78
CA ARG A 11 4.83 44.80 39.82
C ARG A 11 5.68 43.54 39.55
N ARG A 12 6.63 43.34 40.42
CA ARG A 12 7.33 42.09 40.67
C ARG A 12 6.37 41.13 41.35
N GLY A 13 6.35 39.86 40.88
CA GLY A 13 5.67 38.77 41.56
C GLY A 13 6.03 37.49 40.84
N GLY A 14 7.07 36.82 41.29
CA GLY A 14 7.50 35.56 40.75
C GLY A 14 6.57 34.41 41.17
N ALA A 15 6.40 33.49 40.30
CA ALA A 15 6.14 32.08 40.63
C ALA A 15 6.73 31.24 39.52
N ALA A 16 7.85 30.61 39.79
CA ALA A 16 8.45 29.59 38.96
C ALA A 16 7.56 28.34 39.01
N LEU A 17 6.92 28.02 37.91
CA LEU A 17 6.41 26.67 37.64
C LEU A 17 7.33 26.04 36.64
N ARG A 18 8.33 25.31 37.14
CA ARG A 18 9.05 24.29 36.37
C ARG A 18 8.04 23.18 36.12
N GLY A 19 7.49 23.16 34.92
CA GLY A 19 6.82 22.01 34.35
C GLY A 19 7.79 21.33 33.36
N ASP A 20 8.47 20.29 33.82
CA ASP A 20 9.21 19.39 32.95
C ASP A 20 8.23 18.73 31.96
N ALA A 21 8.08 19.34 30.79
CA ALA A 21 7.47 18.69 29.65
C ALA A 21 8.50 17.71 29.04
N THR A 22 8.67 16.58 29.69
CA THR A 22 9.30 15.41 29.06
C THR A 22 8.47 15.05 27.83
N PRO A 23 9.04 15.03 26.59
CA PRO A 23 8.28 14.57 25.45
C PRO A 23 7.91 13.11 25.73
N ALA A 24 6.63 12.81 25.74
CA ALA A 24 6.11 11.45 25.85
C ALA A 24 6.77 10.61 24.75
N ARG A 25 7.80 9.88 25.10
CA ARG A 25 8.30 8.74 24.35
C ARG A 25 7.17 7.72 24.39
N PHE A 26 6.26 7.83 23.42
CA PHE A 26 5.27 6.78 23.18
C PHE A 26 6.04 5.49 22.96
N SER A 27 5.94 4.60 23.93
CA SER A 27 6.57 3.32 23.95
C SER A 27 6.04 2.46 22.80
N PHE A 28 6.72 2.49 21.67
CA PHE A 28 6.51 1.63 20.52
C PHE A 28 6.60 0.13 20.89
N ALA A 29 7.19 -0.17 22.04
CA ALA A 29 7.41 -1.54 22.52
C ALA A 29 6.16 -2.22 23.12
N LEU A 30 5.13 -1.47 23.54
CA LEU A 30 3.93 -2.08 24.14
C LEU A 30 2.86 -2.49 23.11
N HIS A 31 2.81 -1.85 21.95
CA HIS A 31 1.82 -2.20 20.89
C HIS A 31 2.27 -3.35 19.99
N ALA A 32 3.57 -3.62 19.87
CA ALA A 32 4.10 -4.76 19.13
C ALA A 32 3.70 -6.14 19.72
N LYS A 33 3.26 -6.18 20.97
CA LYS A 33 2.84 -7.43 21.64
C LYS A 33 1.42 -7.90 21.30
N ALA A 34 0.58 -7.05 20.73
CA ALA A 34 -0.80 -7.41 20.37
C ALA A 34 -0.96 -7.90 18.93
N LEU A 35 -0.02 -7.52 18.04
CA LEU A 35 0.05 -8.08 16.70
C LEU A 35 0.78 -9.43 16.82
N HIS A 36 0.16 -10.52 16.40
CA HIS A 36 0.76 -11.85 16.35
C HIS A 36 1.91 -11.87 15.33
N LEU A 37 3.01 -11.18 15.69
CA LEU A 37 4.29 -11.12 14.95
C LEU A 37 5.13 -12.35 15.31
N ASN A 38 4.55 -13.54 15.36
CA ASN A 38 5.30 -14.77 15.59
C ASN A 38 6.30 -14.97 14.44
N GLY A 39 7.58 -14.63 14.73
CA GLY A 39 8.71 -14.89 13.85
C GLY A 39 9.31 -13.70 13.09
N MET A 40 8.80 -12.48 13.20
CA MET A 40 9.42 -11.33 12.53
C MET A 40 10.61 -10.80 13.34
N THR A 41 11.82 -10.94 12.79
CA THR A 41 13.07 -10.41 13.37
C THR A 41 13.28 -8.92 13.06
N SER A 42 12.52 -8.35 12.13
CA SER A 42 12.58 -6.95 11.69
C SER A 42 11.23 -6.24 11.85
N PRO A 43 11.22 -4.91 12.06
CA PRO A 43 9.97 -4.16 12.13
C PRO A 43 9.20 -4.26 10.81
N ALA A 44 7.88 -4.36 10.92
CA ALA A 44 6.99 -4.44 9.75
C ALA A 44 7.14 -3.23 8.82
N THR A 45 7.11 -3.46 7.51
CA THR A 45 7.11 -2.38 6.52
C THR A 45 5.76 -1.66 6.48
N ILE A 46 4.66 -2.42 6.59
CA ILE A 46 3.30 -1.86 6.76
C ILE A 46 2.75 -2.47 8.05
N ALA A 47 2.23 -1.63 8.95
CA ALA A 47 1.50 -2.09 10.12
C ALA A 47 0.16 -1.37 10.22
N VAL A 48 -0.88 -2.14 10.40
CA VAL A 48 -2.28 -1.72 10.54
C VAL A 48 -2.77 -2.19 11.90
N ASP A 49 -3.29 -1.29 12.73
CA ASP A 49 -3.73 -1.61 14.08
C ASP A 49 -5.13 -1.08 14.36
N ALA A 50 -6.05 -2.00 14.70
CA ALA A 50 -7.45 -1.77 15.03
C ALA A 50 -8.16 -0.79 14.05
N LEU A 51 -7.88 -0.94 12.75
CA LEU A 51 -8.27 0.00 11.71
C LEU A 51 -9.78 -0.10 11.44
N VAL A 52 -10.47 1.04 11.54
CA VAL A 52 -11.90 1.18 11.28
C VAL A 52 -12.14 2.27 10.26
N LYS A 53 -13.08 2.02 9.33
CA LYS A 53 -13.60 3.02 8.42
C LYS A 53 -15.10 2.94 8.28
N ASP A 54 -15.76 4.02 8.70
CA ASP A 54 -17.19 4.25 8.49
C ASP A 54 -17.43 5.28 7.39
N TYR A 55 -18.39 5.02 6.51
CA TYR A 55 -18.95 5.96 5.54
C TYR A 55 -20.44 6.15 5.87
N GLY A 56 -20.74 7.11 6.74
CA GLY A 56 -22.07 7.27 7.30
C GLY A 56 -22.53 5.99 8.01
N PRO A 57 -23.63 5.34 7.58
CA PRO A 57 -24.12 4.11 8.21
C PRO A 57 -23.36 2.85 7.80
N VAL A 58 -22.50 2.92 6.78
CA VAL A 58 -21.79 1.76 6.23
C VAL A 58 -20.41 1.66 6.84
N ARG A 59 -20.14 0.56 7.57
CA ARG A 59 -18.82 0.21 8.07
C ARG A 59 -18.08 -0.61 7.01
N ALA A 60 -17.13 0.04 6.32
CA ALA A 60 -16.37 -0.58 5.24
C ALA A 60 -15.16 -1.38 5.74
N VAL A 61 -14.59 -0.99 6.89
CA VAL A 61 -13.48 -1.71 7.56
C VAL A 61 -13.78 -1.70 9.05
N ASP A 62 -13.68 -2.86 9.71
CA ASP A 62 -14.15 -3.09 11.06
C ASP A 62 -13.07 -3.74 11.94
N GLY A 63 -12.19 -2.89 12.47
CA GLY A 63 -11.22 -3.27 13.49
C GLY A 63 -10.13 -4.23 13.01
N ILE A 64 -9.67 -4.13 11.75
CA ILE A 64 -8.63 -5.02 11.23
C ILE A 64 -7.26 -4.64 11.75
N SER A 65 -6.44 -5.67 12.05
CA SER A 65 -5.05 -5.52 12.45
C SER A 65 -4.18 -6.54 11.72
N PHE A 66 -3.12 -6.08 11.05
CA PHE A 66 -2.16 -6.93 10.39
C PHE A 66 -0.82 -6.21 10.15
N ALA A 67 0.21 -6.97 9.83
CA ALA A 67 1.51 -6.44 9.48
C ALA A 67 2.04 -7.11 8.21
N VAL A 68 2.78 -6.36 7.39
CA VAL A 68 3.46 -6.85 6.19
C VAL A 68 4.96 -6.82 6.43
N ALA A 69 5.61 -7.96 6.26
CA ALA A 69 7.04 -8.10 6.48
C ALA A 69 7.86 -7.39 5.39
N PRO A 70 9.06 -6.88 5.70
CA PRO A 70 9.97 -6.35 4.68
C PRO A 70 10.28 -7.38 3.60
N GLY A 71 10.26 -6.92 2.33
CA GLY A 71 10.60 -7.76 1.17
C GLY A 71 9.61 -8.88 0.87
N SER A 72 8.44 -8.91 1.52
CA SER A 72 7.41 -9.91 1.28
C SER A 72 6.31 -9.40 0.35
N THR A 73 5.58 -10.33 -0.27
CA THR A 73 4.32 -10.06 -0.96
C THR A 73 3.16 -10.59 -0.13
N THR A 74 2.23 -9.70 0.24
CA THR A 74 1.01 -10.07 0.98
C THR A 74 -0.21 -9.73 0.15
N ALA A 75 -1.15 -10.67 0.03
CA ALA A 75 -2.43 -10.42 -0.62
C ALA A 75 -3.50 -9.97 0.37
N LEU A 76 -4.30 -8.98 -0.03
CA LEU A 76 -5.63 -8.72 0.52
C LEU A 76 -6.65 -9.40 -0.40
N LEU A 77 -7.20 -10.52 0.02
CA LEU A 77 -8.15 -11.32 -0.74
C LEU A 77 -9.57 -11.12 -0.18
N GLY A 78 -10.54 -10.95 -1.04
CA GLY A 78 -11.93 -10.76 -0.61
C GLY A 78 -12.83 -10.36 -1.78
N GLY A 79 -14.12 -10.61 -1.64
CA GLY A 79 -15.12 -10.22 -2.64
C GLY A 79 -15.29 -8.70 -2.76
N ASN A 80 -16.17 -8.28 -3.66
CA ASN A 80 -16.56 -6.87 -3.78
C ASN A 80 -17.18 -6.38 -2.47
N GLY A 81 -16.78 -5.18 -2.03
CA GLY A 81 -17.25 -4.62 -0.75
C GLY A 81 -16.58 -5.22 0.50
N ALA A 82 -15.60 -6.12 0.38
CA ALA A 82 -14.89 -6.67 1.53
C ALA A 82 -13.99 -5.67 2.27
N GLY A 83 -13.74 -4.47 1.71
CA GLY A 83 -12.93 -3.42 2.33
C GLY A 83 -11.51 -3.28 1.77
N LYS A 84 -11.12 -4.04 0.73
CA LYS A 84 -9.75 -4.04 0.16
C LYS A 84 -9.29 -2.65 -0.28
N SER A 85 -10.00 -2.02 -1.22
CA SER A 85 -9.61 -0.70 -1.76
C SER A 85 -9.70 0.40 -0.70
N THR A 86 -10.62 0.31 0.25
CA THR A 86 -10.69 1.22 1.42
C THR A 86 -9.45 1.06 2.29
N THR A 87 -9.02 -0.16 2.57
CA THR A 87 -7.81 -0.46 3.34
C THR A 87 -6.56 0.09 2.63
N ILE A 88 -6.42 -0.18 1.32
CA ILE A 88 -5.33 0.39 0.50
C ILE A 88 -5.35 1.93 0.54
N GLY A 89 -6.53 2.54 0.37
CA GLY A 89 -6.69 3.99 0.45
C GLY A 89 -6.27 4.59 1.79
N MET A 90 -6.50 3.89 2.90
CA MET A 90 -6.02 4.29 4.23
C MET A 90 -4.50 4.10 4.38
N ILE A 91 -3.94 3.03 3.82
CA ILE A 91 -2.48 2.79 3.79
C ILE A 91 -1.76 3.86 2.97
N MET A 92 -2.34 4.32 1.88
CA MET A 92 -1.82 5.45 1.10
C MET A 92 -2.00 6.81 1.79
N GLY A 93 -2.78 6.88 2.88
CA GLY A 93 -3.15 8.14 3.52
C GLY A 93 -4.11 9.01 2.72
N LEU A 94 -4.77 8.46 1.69
CA LEU A 94 -5.80 9.13 0.89
C LEU A 94 -7.16 9.13 1.61
N VAL A 95 -7.45 8.05 2.33
CA VAL A 95 -8.65 7.89 3.13
C VAL A 95 -8.27 8.00 4.60
N LYS A 96 -8.87 8.93 5.32
CA LYS A 96 -8.67 9.07 6.77
C LYS A 96 -9.43 7.95 7.50
N PRO A 97 -8.79 7.17 8.37
CA PRO A 97 -9.46 6.22 9.24
C PRO A 97 -10.49 6.89 10.14
N THR A 98 -11.56 6.17 10.50
CA THR A 98 -12.49 6.58 11.57
C THR A 98 -11.82 6.35 12.93
N SER A 99 -11.13 5.23 13.10
CA SER A 99 -10.25 4.94 14.24
C SER A 99 -9.16 3.94 13.84
N GLY A 100 -8.23 3.68 14.76
CA GLY A 100 -7.06 2.85 14.50
C GLY A 100 -5.91 3.61 13.84
N THR A 101 -4.82 2.91 13.55
CA THR A 101 -3.61 3.52 13.01
C THR A 101 -3.03 2.72 11.85
N VAL A 102 -2.35 3.43 10.96
CA VAL A 102 -1.56 2.84 9.87
C VAL A 102 -0.17 3.44 9.90
N THR A 103 0.85 2.59 9.92
CA THR A 103 2.24 2.99 9.74
C THR A 103 2.83 2.32 8.51
N VAL A 104 3.60 3.07 7.74
CA VAL A 104 4.37 2.57 6.59
C VAL A 104 5.81 3.03 6.76
N LEU A 105 6.77 2.10 6.62
CA LEU A 105 8.19 2.37 6.85
C LEU A 105 8.44 3.10 8.19
N GLY A 106 7.70 2.73 9.24
CA GLY A 106 7.78 3.33 10.56
C GLY A 106 7.12 4.72 10.70
N THR A 107 6.45 5.21 9.67
CA THR A 107 5.82 6.54 9.62
C THR A 107 4.31 6.44 9.75
N ASP A 108 3.71 7.23 10.66
CA ASP A 108 2.25 7.36 10.81
C ASP A 108 1.65 8.06 9.59
N MET A 109 0.82 7.34 8.85
CA MET A 109 0.23 7.80 7.58
C MET A 109 -0.84 8.89 7.77
N ALA A 110 -1.46 8.99 8.93
CA ALA A 110 -2.42 10.04 9.21
C ALA A 110 -1.76 11.40 9.49
N ARG A 111 -0.53 11.38 10.02
CA ARG A 111 0.18 12.58 10.49
C ARG A 111 1.32 13.01 9.58
N ARG A 112 2.09 12.07 9.03
CA ARG A 112 3.38 12.34 8.37
C ARG A 112 3.54 11.61 7.03
N ARG A 113 2.45 11.30 6.34
CA ARG A 113 2.48 10.53 5.08
C ARG A 113 3.47 11.07 4.04
N HIS A 114 3.66 12.39 3.97
CA HIS A 114 4.56 13.01 2.99
C HIS A 114 6.02 12.60 3.15
N ASP A 115 6.42 12.13 4.34
CA ASP A 115 7.78 11.67 4.62
C ASP A 115 8.10 10.34 3.92
N VAL A 116 7.09 9.58 3.49
CA VAL A 116 7.27 8.24 2.91
C VAL A 116 6.62 8.05 1.53
N LEU A 117 5.71 8.94 1.10
CA LEU A 117 5.01 8.77 -0.18
C LEU A 117 5.94 8.66 -1.39
N HIS A 118 7.10 9.33 -1.36
CA HIS A 118 8.10 9.24 -2.43
C HIS A 118 8.79 7.86 -2.50
N ARG A 119 8.69 7.04 -1.45
CA ARG A 119 9.22 5.67 -1.36
C ARG A 119 8.15 4.61 -1.63
N MET A 120 6.93 5.04 -1.94
CA MET A 120 5.80 4.18 -2.23
C MET A 120 5.32 4.40 -3.65
N ASN A 121 4.64 3.42 -4.22
CA ASN A 121 3.87 3.60 -5.44
C ASN A 121 2.59 2.78 -5.39
N PHE A 122 1.60 3.25 -6.14
CA PHE A 122 0.31 2.60 -6.29
C PHE A 122 -0.01 2.39 -7.77
N GLU A 123 -0.49 1.21 -8.11
CA GLU A 123 -0.96 0.89 -9.43
C GLU A 123 -2.32 0.19 -9.38
N SER A 124 -3.18 0.59 -10.28
CA SER A 124 -4.50 0.02 -10.46
C SER A 124 -4.92 0.19 -11.93
N PRO A 125 -5.59 -0.79 -12.55
CA PRO A 125 -6.07 -0.68 -13.93
C PRO A 125 -7.09 0.45 -14.14
N TYR A 126 -7.62 1.01 -13.05
CA TYR A 126 -8.58 2.12 -13.08
C TYR A 126 -7.91 3.50 -13.06
N VAL A 127 -6.58 3.57 -12.91
CA VAL A 127 -5.81 4.82 -12.92
C VAL A 127 -5.20 5.01 -14.31
N ASP A 128 -5.84 5.84 -15.12
CA ASP A 128 -5.38 6.11 -16.47
C ASP A 128 -4.40 7.29 -16.52
N MET A 129 -3.53 7.29 -17.53
CA MET A 129 -2.56 8.35 -17.78
C MET A 129 -3.11 9.34 -18.82
N PRO A 130 -2.71 10.62 -18.79
CA PRO A 130 -3.10 11.60 -19.79
C PRO A 130 -2.84 11.11 -21.24
N HIS A 131 -3.92 10.86 -21.98
CA HIS A 131 -3.89 10.23 -23.32
C HIS A 131 -3.16 11.06 -24.38
N ARG A 132 -3.16 12.41 -24.25
CA ARG A 132 -2.53 13.32 -25.20
C ARG A 132 -1.01 13.41 -25.04
N LEU A 133 -0.52 13.11 -23.86
CA LEU A 133 0.93 13.10 -23.57
C LEU A 133 1.57 11.85 -24.15
N THR A 134 2.82 11.95 -24.57
CA THR A 134 3.63 10.80 -24.94
C THR A 134 3.95 9.97 -23.70
N VAL A 135 4.38 8.70 -23.91
CA VAL A 135 4.90 7.84 -22.81
C VAL A 135 6.01 8.56 -22.05
N ARG A 136 6.98 9.13 -22.76
CA ARG A 136 8.09 9.90 -22.17
C ARG A 136 7.58 11.06 -21.32
N GLN A 137 6.63 11.86 -21.83
CA GLN A 137 6.09 12.99 -21.10
C GLN A 137 5.36 12.55 -19.84
N ASN A 138 4.52 11.50 -19.92
CA ASN A 138 3.84 10.94 -18.76
C ASN A 138 4.86 10.48 -17.70
N LEU A 139 5.84 9.66 -18.07
CA LEU A 139 6.87 9.18 -17.14
C LEU A 139 7.71 10.32 -16.55
N THR A 140 7.96 11.38 -17.34
CA THR A 140 8.66 12.58 -16.85
C THR A 140 7.85 13.29 -15.76
N VAL A 141 6.54 13.49 -15.97
CA VAL A 141 5.66 14.10 -14.97
C VAL A 141 5.65 13.28 -13.67
N PHE A 142 5.47 11.96 -13.76
CA PHE A 142 5.53 11.12 -12.57
C PHE A 142 6.90 11.11 -11.90
N GLY A 143 8.00 11.08 -12.69
CA GLY A 143 9.35 11.20 -12.14
C GLY A 143 9.55 12.50 -11.35
N MET A 144 9.02 13.63 -11.85
CA MET A 144 9.05 14.92 -11.14
C MET A 144 8.21 14.88 -9.85
N LEU A 145 6.98 14.32 -9.90
CA LEU A 145 6.10 14.21 -8.74
C LEU A 145 6.70 13.37 -7.61
N TYR A 146 7.47 12.35 -7.95
CA TYR A 146 8.16 11.49 -6.98
C TYR A 146 9.56 11.96 -6.61
N GLY A 147 10.06 13.04 -7.20
CA GLY A 147 11.38 13.59 -6.90
C GLY A 147 12.55 12.74 -7.41
N VAL A 148 12.37 12.03 -8.53
CA VAL A 148 13.43 11.21 -9.14
C VAL A 148 14.56 12.09 -9.63
N ALA A 149 15.80 11.88 -9.17
CA ALA A 149 16.94 12.75 -9.46
C ALA A 149 17.36 12.70 -10.95
N ASP A 150 17.51 11.50 -11.51
CA ASP A 150 17.82 11.29 -12.94
C ASP A 150 16.60 10.69 -13.66
N ILE A 151 15.61 11.53 -13.93
CA ILE A 151 14.39 11.12 -14.63
C ILE A 151 14.70 10.57 -16.02
N ARG A 152 15.64 11.18 -16.76
CA ARG A 152 15.97 10.77 -18.12
C ARG A 152 16.61 9.39 -18.16
N GLY A 153 17.63 9.17 -17.36
CA GLY A 153 18.28 7.85 -17.25
C GLY A 153 17.33 6.79 -16.76
N ARG A 154 16.46 7.15 -15.79
CA ARG A 154 15.44 6.22 -15.27
C ARG A 154 14.43 5.82 -16.33
N ILE A 155 13.93 6.75 -17.15
CA ILE A 155 13.00 6.45 -18.25
C ILE A 155 13.67 5.52 -19.28
N VAL A 156 14.93 5.80 -19.65
CA VAL A 156 15.67 4.95 -20.60
C VAL A 156 15.82 3.53 -20.07
N ALA A 157 16.22 3.37 -18.79
CA ALA A 157 16.37 2.07 -18.15
C ALA A 157 15.05 1.29 -18.09
N LEU A 158 13.95 1.95 -17.70
CA LEU A 158 12.62 1.33 -17.66
C LEU A 158 12.12 0.98 -19.07
N ALA A 159 12.35 1.86 -20.05
CA ALA A 159 11.94 1.60 -21.43
C ALA A 159 12.65 0.37 -22.01
N ALA A 160 13.93 0.20 -21.74
CA ALA A 160 14.68 -0.98 -22.14
C ALA A 160 14.17 -2.25 -21.42
N ALA A 161 13.95 -2.18 -20.09
CA ALA A 161 13.51 -3.31 -19.30
C ALA A 161 12.08 -3.78 -19.61
N LEU A 162 11.20 -2.86 -20.05
CA LEU A 162 9.78 -3.10 -20.25
C LEU A 162 9.38 -3.05 -21.74
N GLU A 163 10.36 -3.08 -22.65
CA GLU A 163 10.14 -3.09 -24.11
C GLU A 163 9.29 -1.89 -24.60
N LEU A 164 9.62 -0.69 -24.10
CA LEU A 164 8.92 0.56 -24.40
C LEU A 164 9.74 1.54 -25.25
N THR A 165 10.98 1.19 -25.62
CA THR A 165 11.93 2.12 -26.26
C THR A 165 11.33 2.80 -27.48
N ASP A 166 10.71 2.04 -28.38
CA ASP A 166 10.11 2.55 -29.63
C ASP A 166 8.77 3.24 -29.41
N LEU A 167 8.23 3.18 -28.18
CA LEU A 167 6.94 3.75 -27.82
C LEU A 167 7.08 5.06 -27.04
N LEU A 168 8.28 5.45 -26.64
CA LEU A 168 8.51 6.60 -25.74
C LEU A 168 7.92 7.90 -26.27
N ASP A 169 7.96 8.13 -27.57
CA ASP A 169 7.47 9.36 -28.20
C ASP A 169 6.06 9.24 -28.78
N ARG A 170 5.41 8.08 -28.53
CA ARG A 170 4.02 7.82 -28.95
C ARG A 170 3.04 8.34 -27.89
N PRO A 171 1.95 9.02 -28.27
CA PRO A 171 0.88 9.40 -27.36
C PRO A 171 0.26 8.19 -26.66
N SER A 172 0.07 8.25 -25.33
CA SER A 172 -0.43 7.13 -24.52
C SER A 172 -1.82 6.65 -24.96
N GLY A 173 -2.66 7.55 -25.49
CA GLY A 173 -3.97 7.19 -26.04
C GLY A 173 -3.93 6.33 -27.31
N LYS A 174 -2.78 6.25 -28.00
CA LYS A 174 -2.58 5.45 -29.23
C LYS A 174 -1.95 4.08 -28.96
N LEU A 175 -1.77 3.71 -27.70
CA LEU A 175 -1.20 2.43 -27.31
C LEU A 175 -2.26 1.33 -27.28
N SER A 176 -1.86 0.10 -27.60
CA SER A 176 -2.68 -1.09 -27.34
C SER A 176 -2.86 -1.31 -25.83
N ALA A 177 -3.80 -2.18 -25.44
CA ALA A 177 -4.02 -2.53 -24.03
C ALA A 177 -2.73 -3.07 -23.37
N VAL A 178 -2.05 -4.01 -24.02
CA VAL A 178 -0.77 -4.58 -23.56
C VAL A 178 0.30 -3.51 -23.40
N GLN A 179 0.43 -2.59 -24.39
CA GLN A 179 1.40 -1.50 -24.32
C GLN A 179 1.05 -0.52 -23.17
N LYS A 180 -0.22 -0.22 -22.94
CA LYS A 180 -0.66 0.61 -21.79
C LYS A 180 -0.29 -0.04 -20.47
N THR A 181 -0.48 -1.35 -20.33
CA THR A 181 -0.12 -2.10 -19.12
C THR A 181 1.38 -2.03 -18.86
N ARG A 182 2.23 -2.16 -19.89
CA ARG A 182 3.69 -1.99 -19.75
C ARG A 182 4.07 -0.58 -19.30
N VAL A 183 3.41 0.45 -19.83
CA VAL A 183 3.65 1.84 -19.41
C VAL A 183 3.14 2.08 -17.99
N ALA A 184 2.03 1.48 -17.59
CA ALA A 184 1.53 1.53 -16.22
C ALA A 184 2.53 0.91 -15.23
N LEU A 185 3.11 -0.25 -15.58
CA LEU A 185 4.19 -0.83 -14.79
C LEU A 185 5.44 0.07 -14.75
N ALA A 186 5.82 0.71 -15.87
CA ALA A 186 6.92 1.67 -15.88
C ALA A 186 6.66 2.85 -14.92
N LYS A 187 5.41 3.37 -14.91
CA LYS A 187 4.97 4.40 -13.96
C LYS A 187 5.08 3.91 -12.51
N ALA A 188 4.63 2.69 -12.24
CA ALA A 188 4.66 2.09 -10.91
C ALA A 188 6.10 1.90 -10.39
N LEU A 189 7.07 1.73 -11.29
CA LEU A 189 8.48 1.50 -10.94
C LEU A 189 9.36 2.76 -11.07
N ILE A 190 8.80 3.92 -11.45
CA ILE A 190 9.60 5.12 -11.81
C ILE A 190 10.47 5.63 -10.65
N ASN A 191 9.94 5.62 -9.44
CA ASN A 191 10.60 6.09 -8.21
C ASN A 191 11.31 4.98 -7.43
N GLU A 192 11.50 3.79 -8.00
CA GLU A 192 12.09 2.64 -7.31
C GLU A 192 11.47 2.37 -5.92
N PRO A 193 10.16 2.16 -5.85
CA PRO A 193 9.46 2.13 -4.57
C PRO A 193 9.93 0.98 -3.68
N GLU A 194 10.08 1.26 -2.39
CA GLU A 194 10.29 0.24 -1.36
C GLU A 194 8.97 -0.46 -0.99
N VAL A 195 7.85 0.24 -1.20
CA VAL A 195 6.50 -0.29 -0.96
C VAL A 195 5.66 -0.12 -2.22
N MET A 196 5.14 -1.22 -2.74
CA MET A 196 4.20 -1.23 -3.85
C MET A 196 2.83 -1.66 -3.36
N LEU A 197 1.82 -0.87 -3.69
CA LEU A 197 0.42 -1.18 -3.47
C LEU A 197 -0.20 -1.45 -4.84
N LEU A 198 -0.72 -2.65 -5.05
CA LEU A 198 -1.27 -3.08 -6.33
C LEU A 198 -2.73 -3.47 -6.14
N ASP A 199 -3.63 -2.85 -6.88
CA ASP A 199 -5.06 -3.18 -6.85
C ASP A 199 -5.44 -3.80 -8.19
N GLU A 200 -5.62 -5.14 -8.22
CA GLU A 200 -5.97 -5.93 -9.40
C GLU A 200 -5.02 -5.76 -10.60
N PRO A 201 -3.68 -5.88 -10.42
CA PRO A 201 -2.69 -5.49 -11.44
C PRO A 201 -2.74 -6.32 -12.72
N THR A 202 -3.36 -7.50 -12.70
CA THR A 202 -3.51 -8.36 -13.89
C THR A 202 -4.98 -8.53 -14.32
N ALA A 203 -5.89 -7.71 -13.78
CA ALA A 203 -7.30 -7.80 -14.13
C ALA A 203 -7.52 -7.52 -15.62
N SER A 204 -8.34 -8.34 -16.26
CA SER A 204 -8.71 -8.20 -17.68
C SER A 204 -7.54 -8.30 -18.68
N LEU A 205 -6.39 -8.83 -18.26
CA LEU A 205 -5.27 -9.12 -19.13
C LEU A 205 -5.36 -10.54 -19.67
N ASP A 206 -4.84 -10.74 -20.89
CA ASP A 206 -4.62 -12.07 -21.41
C ASP A 206 -3.56 -12.83 -20.57
N PRO A 207 -3.55 -14.18 -20.59
CA PRO A 207 -2.65 -14.97 -19.75
C PRO A 207 -1.16 -14.66 -19.93
N ASP A 208 -0.72 -14.38 -21.15
CA ASP A 208 0.68 -14.09 -21.48
C ASP A 208 1.11 -12.73 -20.88
N THR A 209 0.31 -11.69 -21.11
CA THR A 209 0.56 -10.36 -20.50
C THR A 209 0.53 -10.43 -18.98
N ALA A 210 -0.42 -11.16 -18.40
CA ALA A 210 -0.51 -11.35 -16.96
C ALA A 210 0.72 -12.06 -16.40
N ASP A 211 1.21 -13.10 -17.09
CA ASP A 211 2.44 -13.83 -16.73
C ASP A 211 3.67 -12.92 -16.80
N TRP A 212 3.75 -12.11 -17.85
CA TRP A 212 4.83 -11.15 -18.05
C TRP A 212 4.88 -10.11 -16.89
N ILE A 213 3.72 -9.56 -16.46
CA ILE A 213 3.64 -8.65 -15.31
C ILE A 213 4.11 -9.33 -14.03
N ARG A 214 3.58 -10.53 -13.73
CA ARG A 214 3.96 -11.28 -12.52
C ARG A 214 5.47 -11.50 -12.46
N SER A 215 6.07 -11.95 -13.57
CA SER A 215 7.52 -12.17 -13.68
C SER A 215 8.34 -10.89 -13.47
N HIS A 216 7.82 -9.71 -13.86
CA HIS A 216 8.49 -8.44 -13.62
C HIS A 216 8.40 -8.01 -12.16
N LEU A 217 7.26 -8.20 -11.51
CA LEU A 217 7.06 -7.93 -10.08
C LEU A 217 7.95 -8.83 -9.21
N GLU A 218 8.04 -10.13 -9.52
CA GLU A 218 8.93 -11.09 -8.86
C GLU A 218 10.40 -10.66 -8.96
N ARG A 219 10.86 -10.32 -10.18
CA ARG A 219 12.24 -9.85 -10.42
C ARG A 219 12.52 -8.54 -9.69
N TYR A 220 11.58 -7.59 -9.71
CA TYR A 220 11.74 -6.32 -9.02
C TYR A 220 11.85 -6.54 -7.51
N ARG A 221 10.95 -7.33 -6.93
CA ARG A 221 10.99 -7.71 -5.52
C ARG A 221 12.32 -8.35 -5.14
N ALA A 222 12.78 -9.34 -5.90
CA ALA A 222 14.03 -10.06 -5.65
C ALA A 222 15.25 -9.13 -5.74
N ALA A 223 15.28 -8.21 -6.71
CA ALA A 223 16.41 -7.31 -6.93
C ALA A 223 16.49 -6.14 -5.93
N ARG A 224 15.34 -5.67 -5.41
CA ARG A 224 15.27 -4.45 -4.57
C ARG A 224 14.85 -4.72 -3.12
N GLY A 225 14.42 -5.91 -2.79
CA GLY A 225 13.82 -6.20 -1.49
C GLY A 225 12.51 -5.44 -1.26
N ALA A 226 11.79 -5.09 -2.33
CA ALA A 226 10.55 -4.32 -2.24
C ALA A 226 9.46 -5.12 -1.54
N THR A 227 8.64 -4.43 -0.74
CA THR A 227 7.46 -5.00 -0.09
C THR A 227 6.24 -4.73 -0.95
N ILE A 228 5.44 -5.76 -1.23
CA ILE A 228 4.27 -5.66 -2.09
C ILE A 228 3.01 -5.99 -1.28
N LEU A 229 2.02 -5.11 -1.31
CA LEU A 229 0.67 -5.41 -0.86
C LEU A 229 -0.24 -5.44 -2.09
N LEU A 230 -0.83 -6.60 -2.35
CA LEU A 230 -1.61 -6.90 -3.54
C LEU A 230 -3.08 -7.09 -3.15
N ALA A 231 -4.00 -6.30 -3.69
CA ALA A 231 -5.41 -6.67 -3.67
C ALA A 231 -5.74 -7.39 -4.98
N SER A 232 -6.25 -8.60 -4.89
CA SER A 232 -6.63 -9.39 -6.07
C SER A 232 -7.80 -10.32 -5.76
N HIS A 233 -8.53 -10.70 -6.79
CA HIS A 233 -9.49 -11.79 -6.77
C HIS A 233 -9.04 -12.96 -7.68
N ASN A 234 -7.86 -12.85 -8.30
CA ASN A 234 -7.27 -13.90 -9.11
C ASN A 234 -6.42 -14.83 -8.23
N MET A 235 -6.95 -16.00 -7.93
CA MET A 235 -6.31 -16.97 -7.02
C MET A 235 -4.96 -17.46 -7.54
N GLY A 236 -4.83 -17.71 -8.85
CA GLY A 236 -3.55 -18.13 -9.46
C GLY A 236 -2.46 -17.05 -9.33
N GLU A 237 -2.83 -15.77 -9.37
CA GLU A 237 -1.90 -14.68 -9.09
C GLU A 237 -1.45 -14.68 -7.62
N VAL A 238 -2.39 -14.86 -6.71
CA VAL A 238 -2.14 -14.88 -5.27
C VAL A 238 -1.27 -16.08 -4.88
N GLU A 239 -1.59 -17.27 -5.38
CA GLU A 239 -0.80 -18.50 -5.13
C GLU A 239 0.63 -18.38 -5.63
N ARG A 240 0.84 -17.70 -6.76
CA ARG A 240 2.17 -17.52 -7.35
C ARG A 240 3.01 -16.44 -6.67
N LEU A 241 2.42 -15.26 -6.43
CA LEU A 241 3.17 -14.07 -6.01
C LEU A 241 3.29 -13.91 -4.50
N CYS A 242 2.33 -14.46 -3.73
CA CYS A 242 2.16 -14.05 -2.34
C CYS A 242 2.72 -15.06 -1.35
N ASP A 243 3.50 -14.55 -0.41
CA ASP A 243 3.99 -15.33 0.74
C ASP A 243 2.88 -15.50 1.80
N ARG A 244 1.91 -14.58 1.81
CA ARG A 244 0.83 -14.51 2.81
C ARG A 244 -0.46 -13.97 2.19
N VAL A 245 -1.58 -14.47 2.68
CA VAL A 245 -2.93 -14.04 2.27
C VAL A 245 -3.72 -13.63 3.50
N ILE A 246 -4.28 -12.44 3.45
CA ILE A 246 -5.24 -11.92 4.42
C ILE A 246 -6.60 -11.94 3.77
N MET A 247 -7.49 -12.82 4.23
CA MET A 247 -8.84 -12.95 3.71
C MET A 247 -9.78 -11.96 4.38
N LEU A 248 -10.34 -11.05 3.60
CA LEU A 248 -11.30 -10.04 4.07
C LEU A 248 -12.73 -10.40 3.70
N LYS A 249 -13.63 -10.27 4.65
CA LYS A 249 -15.08 -10.38 4.46
C LYS A 249 -15.80 -9.33 5.29
N GLN A 250 -16.67 -8.56 4.67
CA GLN A 250 -17.47 -7.53 5.35
C GLN A 250 -16.66 -6.61 6.27
N GLY A 251 -15.48 -6.20 5.80
CA GLY A 251 -14.60 -5.31 6.55
C GLY A 251 -13.76 -5.97 7.64
N ARG A 252 -13.82 -7.27 7.84
CA ARG A 252 -13.10 -8.03 8.87
C ARG A 252 -12.11 -9.01 8.26
N ILE A 253 -11.07 -9.35 9.01
CA ILE A 253 -10.17 -10.45 8.65
C ILE A 253 -10.82 -11.76 9.09
N GLU A 254 -11.09 -12.65 8.15
CA GLU A 254 -11.62 -13.99 8.39
C GLU A 254 -10.53 -15.03 8.61
N ASP A 255 -9.44 -14.93 7.82
CA ASP A 255 -8.27 -15.78 7.98
C ASP A 255 -7.01 -15.09 7.46
N ASP A 256 -5.86 -15.57 7.90
CA ASP A 256 -4.56 -14.94 7.64
C ASP A 256 -3.45 -15.99 7.75
N ALA A 257 -2.93 -16.45 6.62
CA ALA A 257 -1.84 -17.44 6.55
C ALA A 257 -1.18 -17.47 5.16
N ALA A 258 -0.17 -18.32 4.98
CA ALA A 258 0.39 -18.62 3.67
C ALA A 258 -0.65 -19.36 2.78
N PRO A 259 -0.63 -19.16 1.45
CA PRO A 259 -1.61 -19.81 0.54
C PRO A 259 -1.74 -21.32 0.76
N GLY A 260 -0.63 -22.05 0.79
CA GLY A 260 -0.63 -23.51 0.99
C GLY A 260 -1.10 -23.92 2.40
N GLU A 261 -0.95 -23.07 3.42
CA GLU A 261 -1.47 -23.33 4.76
C GLU A 261 -3.00 -23.18 4.80
N LEU A 262 -3.53 -22.16 4.13
CA LEU A 262 -4.98 -21.98 3.99
C LEU A 262 -5.62 -23.19 3.29
N VAL A 263 -5.05 -23.64 2.17
CA VAL A 263 -5.51 -24.81 1.44
C VAL A 263 -5.56 -26.05 2.35
N ARG A 264 -4.52 -26.31 3.14
CA ARG A 264 -4.47 -27.43 4.10
C ARG A 264 -5.49 -27.26 5.23
N ARG A 265 -5.61 -26.05 5.81
CA ARG A 265 -6.50 -25.75 6.95
C ARG A 265 -7.96 -25.96 6.61
N TYR A 266 -8.34 -25.64 5.38
CA TYR A 266 -9.72 -25.82 4.90
C TYR A 266 -9.95 -27.20 4.25
N GLY A 267 -8.92 -28.04 4.12
CA GLY A 267 -9.02 -29.36 3.48
C GLY A 267 -9.44 -29.27 2.00
N ARG A 268 -8.95 -28.27 1.28
CA ARG A 268 -9.28 -27.98 -0.12
C ARG A 268 -8.11 -28.28 -1.06
N SER A 269 -8.40 -28.29 -2.36
CA SER A 269 -7.41 -28.60 -3.40
C SER A 269 -6.63 -27.36 -3.85
N ASN A 270 -7.22 -26.17 -3.73
CA ASN A 270 -6.66 -24.89 -4.17
C ASN A 270 -7.26 -23.71 -3.38
N LEU A 271 -6.66 -22.52 -3.55
CA LEU A 271 -7.07 -21.32 -2.84
C LEU A 271 -8.46 -20.81 -3.29
N GLU A 272 -8.89 -21.12 -4.53
CA GLU A 272 -10.20 -20.72 -5.03
C GLU A 272 -11.33 -21.39 -4.23
N GLU A 273 -11.21 -22.68 -3.94
CA GLU A 273 -12.16 -23.41 -3.13
C GLU A 273 -12.22 -22.86 -1.69
N VAL A 274 -11.06 -22.52 -1.10
CA VAL A 274 -10.97 -21.87 0.21
C VAL A 274 -11.71 -20.52 0.19
N PHE A 275 -11.45 -19.71 -0.84
CA PHE A 275 -12.11 -18.42 -0.99
C PHE A 275 -13.64 -18.55 -1.09
N LEU A 276 -14.12 -19.53 -1.85
CA LEU A 276 -15.56 -19.79 -1.97
C LEU A 276 -16.19 -20.20 -0.64
N ASP A 277 -15.49 -20.99 0.18
CA ASP A 277 -15.97 -21.39 1.51
C ASP A 277 -16.05 -20.17 2.43
N VAL A 278 -15.01 -19.35 2.47
CA VAL A 278 -15.00 -18.11 3.26
C VAL A 278 -16.11 -17.17 2.79
N ALA A 279 -16.28 -16.99 1.47
CA ALA A 279 -17.33 -16.15 0.91
C ALA A 279 -18.74 -16.64 1.32
N ARG A 280 -18.96 -17.94 1.33
CA ARG A 280 -20.25 -18.58 1.71
C ARG A 280 -20.45 -18.75 3.22
N GLY A 281 -19.44 -18.42 4.03
CA GLY A 281 -19.48 -18.58 5.48
C GLY A 281 -19.38 -20.03 5.96
N ARG A 282 -18.84 -20.92 5.14
CA ARG A 282 -18.59 -22.31 5.49
C ARG A 282 -17.21 -22.42 6.13
N LYS A 283 -17.16 -22.47 7.46
CA LYS A 283 -15.99 -22.93 8.21
C LYS A 283 -16.23 -24.42 8.52
N GLU A 284 -15.89 -25.31 7.63
CA GLU A 284 -15.70 -26.70 8.02
C GLU A 284 -14.35 -26.78 8.73
N ALA A 285 -14.40 -26.94 10.05
CA ALA A 285 -13.25 -27.36 10.80
C ALA A 285 -12.81 -28.71 10.22
N ALA A 286 -11.56 -28.82 9.80
CA ALA A 286 -10.95 -30.12 9.60
C ALA A 286 -11.03 -30.87 10.93
N ALA A 287 -11.78 -31.98 10.92
CA ALA A 287 -11.86 -32.93 12.03
C ALA A 287 -10.50 -33.61 12.23
#